data_0550cded382bd31ad25a803fb9facaf7
#
_entry.id   0550cded382bd31ad25a803fb9facaf7
#
_cell.length_a   1.000
_cell.length_b   1.000
_cell.length_c   1.000
_cell.angle_alpha   90.00
_cell.angle_beta   90.00
_cell.angle_gamma   90.00
#
_symmetry.space_group_name_H-M   'P 1'
#
loop_
_entity.id
_entity.type
_entity.pdbx_description
1 polymer ?
#
loop_
_entity_poly.entity_id
_entity_poly.type
_entity_poly.pdbx_seq_one_letter_code
_entity_poly.pdbx_strand_id
1 'polypeptide(L)'
;CEEGVCEDYDWDYGYFNYFQYPYIHKSDVMRIPEWTRAAVCYQIFPDRFRIGEGGEKREHINLKWGDEPTPKSFAGGDLRGIEEGLDYLQETGVTCIYMTPVFQSVSNHKYDIENYYKVDPRFGGDEALRSLIEAAHARGMKVVLDGVFNHCAHTNPIFVDTSVRGRESPYWNWFFIEGERSSFDECNYKTFADVPYMPKLNTDCDEVIDYFCGVGRYWIEQFGADGWRLDVSDEISMRFLRRFREAVKAAKPEAIIIG
;
A
#
# COMPACT_ATOMS: atom_id res chain seq x y z
N CYS A 1 1.90 -25.31 24.99
CA CYS A 1 0.49 -25.46 25.37
C CYS A 1 -0.34 -24.49 24.58
N GLU A 2 -1.36 -24.95 23.85
CA GLU A 2 -2.28 -24.10 23.07
C GLU A 2 -3.24 -23.30 23.96
N GLU A 3 -3.34 -23.63 25.25
CA GLU A 3 -4.29 -23.02 26.20
C GLU A 3 -3.64 -22.13 27.28
N GLY A 4 -2.40 -21.70 27.13
CA GLY A 4 -1.76 -20.81 28.11
C GLY A 4 -0.69 -21.47 28.98
N VAL A 5 -0.51 -21.05 30.21
CA VAL A 5 0.57 -21.50 31.10
C VAL A 5 0.32 -22.91 31.56
N CYS A 6 1.25 -23.84 31.23
CA CYS A 6 1.27 -25.15 31.89
C CYS A 6 1.89 -25.00 33.28
N GLU A 7 1.11 -25.24 34.32
CA GLU A 7 1.57 -25.13 35.69
C GLU A 7 2.55 -26.26 36.06
N ASP A 8 2.35 -27.50 35.54
CA ASP A 8 3.24 -28.63 35.80
C ASP A 8 3.42 -29.54 34.58
N TYR A 9 4.57 -30.17 34.52
CA TYR A 9 4.88 -31.18 33.51
C TYR A 9 4.27 -32.53 33.94
N ASP A 10 3.38 -33.06 33.12
CA ASP A 10 2.75 -34.36 33.36
C ASP A 10 3.55 -35.49 32.67
N TRP A 11 4.28 -36.27 33.44
CA TRP A 11 5.12 -37.37 32.96
C TRP A 11 4.30 -38.54 32.38
N ASP A 12 3.02 -38.64 32.72
CA ASP A 12 2.14 -39.73 32.24
C ASP A 12 1.73 -39.51 30.77
N TYR A 13 1.80 -38.26 30.27
CA TYR A 13 1.59 -37.94 28.86
C TYR A 13 2.82 -38.17 27.96
N GLY A 14 3.94 -38.61 28.54
CA GLY A 14 5.17 -38.87 27.80
C GLY A 14 5.78 -37.63 27.20
N TYR A 15 6.50 -37.82 26.08
CA TYR A 15 7.28 -36.76 25.46
C TYR A 15 6.44 -35.70 24.71
N PHE A 16 5.12 -35.72 24.77
CA PHE A 16 4.25 -34.85 24.00
C PHE A 16 3.71 -33.66 24.80
N ASN A 17 3.94 -33.62 26.09
CA ASN A 17 3.40 -32.60 26.99
C ASN A 17 4.43 -31.49 27.36
N TYR A 18 5.51 -31.34 26.61
CA TYR A 18 6.44 -30.24 26.81
C TYR A 18 6.43 -29.31 25.62
N PHE A 19 6.73 -28.02 25.87
CA PHE A 19 6.88 -27.01 24.83
C PHE A 19 8.06 -27.41 23.94
N GLN A 20 7.77 -27.84 22.72
CA GLN A 20 8.78 -28.08 21.71
C GLN A 20 9.13 -26.72 21.06
N TYR A 21 10.31 -26.20 21.36
CA TYR A 21 10.84 -25.05 20.65
C TYR A 21 11.24 -25.52 19.23
N PRO A 22 10.48 -25.15 18.18
CA PRO A 22 10.85 -25.55 16.83
C PRO A 22 12.24 -25.01 16.51
N TYR A 23 13.05 -25.77 15.78
CA TYR A 23 14.33 -25.26 15.30
C TYR A 23 14.07 -24.06 14.40
N ILE A 24 14.44 -22.86 14.90
CA ILE A 24 14.27 -21.61 14.19
C ILE A 24 15.60 -21.28 13.51
N HIS A 25 15.59 -21.29 12.19
CA HIS A 25 16.72 -20.80 11.42
C HIS A 25 16.84 -19.28 11.56
N LYS A 26 18.08 -18.72 11.50
CA LYS A 26 18.27 -17.27 11.63
C LYS A 26 17.48 -16.46 10.62
N SER A 27 17.18 -17.01 9.44
CA SER A 27 16.33 -16.41 8.43
C SER A 27 14.85 -16.32 8.85
N ASP A 28 14.41 -17.16 9.77
CA ASP A 28 13.02 -17.24 10.21
C ASP A 28 12.72 -16.25 11.35
N VAL A 29 13.78 -15.67 11.92
CA VAL A 29 13.65 -14.65 12.95
C VAL A 29 13.25 -13.32 12.31
N MET A 30 12.02 -12.90 12.55
CA MET A 30 11.55 -11.59 12.09
C MET A 30 12.28 -10.49 12.86
N ARG A 31 13.07 -9.69 12.14
CA ARG A 31 13.69 -8.49 12.71
C ARG A 31 12.74 -7.33 12.52
N ILE A 32 12.20 -6.85 13.63
CA ILE A 32 11.33 -5.68 13.68
C ILE A 32 12.22 -4.46 13.92
N PRO A 33 12.13 -3.39 13.13
CA PRO A 33 12.89 -2.16 13.36
C PRO A 33 12.60 -1.58 14.73
N GLU A 34 13.63 -1.12 15.44
CA GLU A 34 13.49 -0.62 16.82
C GLU A 34 12.53 0.55 16.94
N TRP A 35 12.49 1.43 15.93
CA TRP A 35 11.62 2.60 15.93
C TRP A 35 10.12 2.24 16.00
N THR A 36 9.74 1.02 15.58
CA THR A 36 8.32 0.60 15.58
C THR A 36 7.79 0.31 16.99
N ARG A 37 8.65 0.03 17.97
CA ARG A 37 8.24 -0.32 19.34
C ARG A 37 7.52 0.81 20.07
N ALA A 38 7.88 2.04 19.75
CA ALA A 38 7.30 3.24 20.35
C ALA A 38 6.55 4.10 19.31
N ALA A 39 6.29 3.55 18.11
CA ALA A 39 5.64 4.29 17.06
C ALA A 39 4.16 4.56 17.37
N VAL A 40 3.78 5.82 17.23
CA VAL A 40 2.39 6.26 17.22
C VAL A 40 2.05 6.59 15.77
N CYS A 41 1.36 5.64 15.11
CA CYS A 41 0.96 5.79 13.72
C CYS A 41 -0.36 6.55 13.60
N TYR A 42 -0.37 7.57 12.73
CA TYR A 42 -1.57 8.30 12.37
C TYR A 42 -1.89 8.05 10.89
N GLN A 43 -3.10 7.52 10.64
CA GLN A 43 -3.56 7.31 9.27
C GLN A 43 -4.12 8.62 8.70
N ILE A 44 -3.69 8.97 7.49
CA ILE A 44 -4.18 10.12 6.75
C ILE A 44 -4.85 9.65 5.45
N PHE A 45 -6.07 10.13 5.22
CA PHE A 45 -6.70 10.13 3.92
C PHE A 45 -6.43 11.48 3.26
N PRO A 46 -5.48 11.59 2.30
CA PRO A 46 -4.96 12.88 1.85
C PRO A 46 -6.05 13.84 1.37
N ASP A 47 -7.00 13.37 0.54
CA ASP A 47 -8.10 14.21 0.04
C ASP A 47 -8.91 14.89 1.16
N ARG A 48 -8.96 14.27 2.36
CA ARG A 48 -9.83 14.71 3.47
C ARG A 48 -9.09 15.41 4.60
N PHE A 49 -7.77 15.49 4.55
CA PHE A 49 -7.00 16.02 5.67
C PHE A 49 -6.93 17.55 5.65
N ARG A 50 -6.25 18.12 4.65
CA ARG A 50 -6.06 19.58 4.53
C ARG A 50 -5.71 19.94 3.10
N ILE A 51 -6.26 21.05 2.61
CA ILE A 51 -5.84 21.68 1.36
C ILE A 51 -4.56 22.47 1.63
N GLY A 52 -3.50 22.21 0.88
CA GLY A 52 -2.29 23.01 0.95
C GLY A 52 -2.48 24.42 0.40
N GLU A 53 -1.62 25.35 0.78
CA GLU A 53 -1.67 26.74 0.38
C GLU A 53 -1.74 26.89 -1.17
N GLY A 54 -2.70 27.68 -1.65
CA GLY A 54 -2.97 27.87 -3.09
C GLY A 54 -3.80 26.77 -3.75
N GLY A 55 -4.32 25.78 -2.96
CA GLY A 55 -5.12 24.67 -3.47
C GLY A 55 -6.63 24.92 -3.58
N GLU A 56 -7.14 25.99 -3.00
CA GLU A 56 -8.59 26.23 -2.79
C GLU A 56 -9.42 26.41 -4.06
N LYS A 57 -8.77 26.71 -5.20
CA LYS A 57 -9.43 26.97 -6.48
C LYS A 57 -9.32 25.81 -7.49
N ARG A 58 -9.04 24.61 -7.05
CA ARG A 58 -8.92 23.44 -7.94
C ARG A 58 -10.29 23.01 -8.44
N GLU A 59 -10.45 22.85 -9.74
CA GLU A 59 -11.73 22.56 -10.40
C GLU A 59 -12.39 21.25 -9.97
N HIS A 60 -11.60 20.27 -9.51
CA HIS A 60 -12.12 18.97 -9.08
C HIS A 60 -12.75 18.99 -7.69
N ILE A 61 -12.53 20.04 -6.88
CA ILE A 61 -13.09 20.14 -5.52
C ILE A 61 -14.59 20.38 -5.61
N ASN A 62 -15.37 19.48 -5.03
CA ASN A 62 -16.83 19.51 -5.04
C ASN A 62 -17.46 19.29 -3.66
N LEU A 63 -16.65 19.29 -2.59
CA LEU A 63 -17.08 19.18 -1.20
C LEU A 63 -16.61 20.39 -0.41
N LYS A 64 -17.51 21.07 0.29
CA LYS A 64 -17.19 22.18 1.19
C LYS A 64 -17.12 21.68 2.64
N TRP A 65 -16.46 22.44 3.48
CA TRP A 65 -16.46 22.18 4.92
C TRP A 65 -17.88 22.18 5.47
N GLY A 66 -18.25 21.08 6.16
CA GLY A 66 -19.58 20.89 6.73
C GLY A 66 -20.59 20.19 5.82
N ASP A 67 -20.28 20.00 4.54
CA ASP A 67 -21.12 19.19 3.64
C ASP A 67 -21.02 17.70 4.00
N GLU A 68 -22.08 16.95 3.70
CA GLU A 68 -22.07 15.49 3.83
C GLU A 68 -21.20 14.84 2.73
N PRO A 69 -20.14 14.09 3.06
CA PRO A 69 -19.28 13.48 2.07
C PRO A 69 -19.94 12.27 1.41
N THR A 70 -19.73 12.13 0.13
CA THR A 70 -20.12 10.96 -0.67
C THR A 70 -18.89 10.22 -1.19
N PRO A 71 -19.00 8.98 -1.70
CA PRO A 71 -17.88 8.29 -2.34
C PRO A 71 -17.25 9.03 -3.52
N LYS A 72 -18.00 9.95 -4.16
CA LYS A 72 -17.56 10.76 -5.31
C LYS A 72 -17.12 12.18 -4.93
N SER A 73 -17.12 12.51 -3.64
CA SER A 73 -16.75 13.85 -3.17
C SER A 73 -15.24 14.01 -3.12
N PHE A 74 -14.75 15.14 -3.60
CA PHE A 74 -13.37 15.60 -3.48
C PHE A 74 -13.33 16.81 -2.56
N ALA A 75 -12.64 16.67 -1.42
CA ALA A 75 -12.42 17.78 -0.48
C ALA A 75 -11.19 18.60 -0.85
N GLY A 76 -10.30 18.03 -1.67
CA GLY A 76 -9.16 18.75 -2.23
C GLY A 76 -7.91 18.78 -1.36
N GLY A 77 -7.87 18.02 -0.27
CA GLY A 77 -6.66 17.83 0.52
C GLY A 77 -5.54 17.21 -0.34
N ASP A 78 -4.31 17.53 0.02
CA ASP A 78 -3.12 17.15 -0.74
C ASP A 78 -1.89 16.95 0.16
N LEU A 79 -0.77 16.53 -0.44
CA LEU A 79 0.48 16.26 0.29
C LEU A 79 1.09 17.53 0.90
N ARG A 80 0.91 18.69 0.25
CA ARG A 80 1.35 19.98 0.80
C ARG A 80 0.56 20.34 2.07
N GLY A 81 -0.75 20.13 2.04
CA GLY A 81 -1.58 20.30 3.25
C GLY A 81 -1.18 19.39 4.38
N ILE A 82 -0.75 18.16 4.08
CA ILE A 82 -0.19 17.25 5.10
C ILE A 82 1.13 17.80 5.63
N GLU A 83 2.03 18.25 4.77
CA GLU A 83 3.31 18.87 5.15
C GLU A 83 3.12 20.07 6.08
N GLU A 84 2.19 20.96 5.73
CA GLU A 84 1.82 22.10 6.57
C GLU A 84 1.17 21.71 7.91
N GLY A 85 0.64 20.49 8.01
CA GLY A 85 0.05 19.93 9.22
C GLY A 85 1.02 19.17 10.11
N LEU A 86 2.30 19.03 9.75
CA LEU A 86 3.26 18.20 10.47
C LEU A 86 3.51 18.66 11.92
N ASP A 87 3.51 19.97 12.17
CA ASP A 87 3.72 20.50 13.52
C ASP A 87 2.55 20.09 14.44
N TYR A 88 1.32 20.19 13.94
CA TYR A 88 0.13 19.70 14.67
C TYR A 88 0.22 18.20 14.98
N LEU A 89 0.66 17.39 14.00
CA LEU A 89 0.83 15.94 14.20
C LEU A 89 1.91 15.65 15.25
N GLN A 90 3.03 16.39 15.22
CA GLN A 90 4.11 16.27 16.20
C GLN A 90 3.66 16.63 17.62
N GLU A 91 2.92 17.73 17.77
CA GLU A 91 2.36 18.17 19.07
C GLU A 91 1.39 17.13 19.65
N THR A 92 0.68 16.37 18.81
CA THR A 92 -0.19 15.28 19.24
C THR A 92 0.55 13.96 19.52
N GLY A 93 1.88 13.92 19.37
CA GLY A 93 2.70 12.77 19.68
C GLY A 93 2.83 11.75 18.53
N VAL A 94 2.41 12.10 17.32
CA VAL A 94 2.56 11.23 16.13
C VAL A 94 4.03 11.11 15.75
N THR A 95 4.49 9.88 15.55
CA THR A 95 5.87 9.57 15.14
C THR A 95 5.93 8.83 13.82
N CYS A 96 4.78 8.41 13.28
CA CYS A 96 4.66 7.72 12.01
C CYS A 96 3.39 8.17 11.28
N ILE A 97 3.53 8.56 10.03
CA ILE A 97 2.41 8.87 9.15
C ILE A 97 2.22 7.69 8.21
N TYR A 98 1.02 7.14 8.19
CA TYR A 98 0.55 6.22 7.16
C TYR A 98 -0.48 6.95 6.30
N MET A 99 -0.23 7.04 5.01
CA MET A 99 -1.16 7.64 4.06
C MET A 99 -1.90 6.55 3.28
N THR A 100 -3.23 6.69 3.10
CA THR A 100 -3.94 5.94 2.07
C THR A 100 -3.34 6.25 0.71
N PRO A 101 -3.62 5.47 -0.37
CA PRO A 101 -2.88 5.57 -1.62
C PRO A 101 -2.70 7.00 -2.14
N VAL A 102 -1.51 7.31 -2.64
CA VAL A 102 -1.15 8.64 -3.18
C VAL A 102 -0.87 8.61 -4.68
N PHE A 103 -0.85 7.41 -5.29
CA PHE A 103 -0.48 7.24 -6.69
C PHE A 103 -1.58 7.68 -7.64
N GLN A 104 -1.20 7.90 -8.90
CA GLN A 104 -2.12 8.40 -9.94
C GLN A 104 -3.34 7.50 -10.07
N SER A 105 -4.53 8.11 -9.96
CA SER A 105 -5.83 7.45 -9.99
C SER A 105 -6.93 8.49 -10.24
N VAL A 106 -8.06 8.06 -10.78
CA VAL A 106 -9.21 8.96 -11.04
C VAL A 106 -10.04 9.24 -9.78
N SER A 107 -10.05 8.32 -8.81
CA SER A 107 -10.85 8.45 -7.59
C SER A 107 -10.21 9.37 -6.54
N ASN A 108 -11.01 9.75 -5.54
CA ASN A 108 -10.51 10.49 -4.37
C ASN A 108 -9.69 9.58 -3.42
N HIS A 109 -10.08 8.29 -3.33
CA HIS A 109 -9.45 7.30 -2.43
C HIS A 109 -8.18 6.66 -3.01
N LYS A 110 -8.01 6.70 -4.34
CA LYS A 110 -6.83 6.21 -5.06
C LYS A 110 -6.52 4.71 -4.95
N TYR A 111 -7.46 3.89 -4.51
CA TYR A 111 -7.28 2.44 -4.52
C TYR A 111 -7.38 1.82 -5.93
N ASP A 112 -7.87 2.55 -6.93
CA ASP A 112 -7.87 2.23 -8.35
C ASP A 112 -6.67 2.88 -9.05
N ILE A 113 -5.47 2.29 -8.87
CA ILE A 113 -4.22 2.89 -9.34
C ILE A 113 -4.04 2.71 -10.85
N GLU A 114 -3.77 3.83 -11.55
CA GLU A 114 -3.44 3.87 -12.96
C GLU A 114 -1.92 3.80 -13.22
N ASN A 115 -1.11 4.38 -12.32
CA ASN A 115 0.34 4.41 -12.47
C ASN A 115 1.03 4.34 -11.10
N TYR A 116 1.74 3.23 -10.87
CA TYR A 116 2.44 2.96 -9.61
C TYR A 116 3.77 3.71 -9.43
N TYR A 117 4.27 4.38 -10.48
CA TYR A 117 5.52 5.15 -10.46
C TYR A 117 5.31 6.66 -10.49
N LYS A 118 4.05 7.12 -10.30
CA LYS A 118 3.70 8.54 -10.27
C LYS A 118 2.74 8.85 -9.14
N VAL A 119 3.05 9.89 -8.39
CA VAL A 119 2.09 10.49 -7.45
C VAL A 119 1.03 11.25 -8.25
N ASP A 120 -0.20 11.19 -7.77
CA ASP A 120 -1.32 11.89 -8.42
C ASP A 120 -1.07 13.41 -8.46
N PRO A 121 -1.23 14.05 -9.64
CA PRO A 121 -1.07 15.49 -9.76
C PRO A 121 -2.01 16.31 -8.87
N ARG A 122 -3.20 15.76 -8.52
CA ARG A 122 -4.14 16.41 -7.60
C ARG A 122 -3.58 16.49 -6.18
N PHE A 123 -2.66 15.59 -5.83
CA PHE A 123 -1.95 15.60 -4.55
C PHE A 123 -0.63 16.37 -4.59
N GLY A 124 -0.29 17.01 -5.73
CA GLY A 124 0.92 17.79 -5.91
C GLY A 124 2.07 17.05 -6.58
N GLY A 125 1.87 15.80 -7.01
CA GLY A 125 2.85 15.01 -7.76
C GLY A 125 4.07 14.57 -6.95
N ASP A 126 5.07 14.07 -7.66
CA ASP A 126 6.26 13.45 -7.07
C ASP A 126 7.04 14.40 -6.14
N GLU A 127 7.14 15.69 -6.52
CA GLU A 127 7.86 16.70 -5.74
C GLU A 127 7.20 16.97 -4.38
N ALA A 128 5.86 16.99 -4.32
CA ALA A 128 5.14 17.18 -3.07
C ALA A 128 5.35 16.00 -2.11
N LEU A 129 5.41 14.77 -2.63
CA LEU A 129 5.71 13.60 -1.80
C LEU A 129 7.15 13.65 -1.27
N ARG A 130 8.11 14.05 -2.09
CA ARG A 130 9.51 14.20 -1.67
C ARG A 130 9.63 15.23 -0.54
N SER A 131 9.05 16.42 -0.73
CA SER A 131 9.04 17.49 0.26
C SER A 131 8.41 17.05 1.57
N LEU A 132 7.25 16.39 1.52
CA LEU A 132 6.58 15.86 2.71
C LEU A 132 7.45 14.86 3.47
N ILE A 133 8.08 13.89 2.77
CA ILE A 133 8.93 12.88 3.42
C ILE A 133 10.14 13.53 4.07
N GLU A 134 10.81 14.47 3.39
CA GLU A 134 11.94 15.21 3.93
C GLU A 134 11.56 16.04 5.17
N ALA A 135 10.43 16.74 5.10
CA ALA A 135 9.90 17.53 6.21
C ALA A 135 9.49 16.67 7.42
N ALA A 136 8.89 15.50 7.17
CA ALA A 136 8.55 14.53 8.21
C ALA A 136 9.83 13.97 8.88
N HIS A 137 10.81 13.57 8.09
CA HIS A 137 12.10 13.08 8.60
C HIS A 137 12.85 14.13 9.43
N ALA A 138 12.81 15.42 9.03
CA ALA A 138 13.40 16.51 9.81
C ALA A 138 12.78 16.64 11.21
N ARG A 139 11.56 16.16 11.41
CA ARG A 139 10.83 16.11 12.69
C ARG A 139 10.96 14.76 13.41
N GLY A 140 11.74 13.82 12.87
CA GLY A 140 11.87 12.46 13.40
C GLY A 140 10.70 11.54 13.12
N MET A 141 9.75 11.97 12.28
CA MET A 141 8.58 11.16 11.88
C MET A 141 8.94 10.20 10.74
N LYS A 142 8.27 9.06 10.71
CA LYS A 142 8.34 8.06 9.64
C LYS A 142 7.17 8.19 8.68
N VAL A 143 7.36 7.78 7.42
CA VAL A 143 6.33 7.84 6.39
C VAL A 143 6.15 6.47 5.75
N VAL A 144 4.95 5.92 5.85
CA VAL A 144 4.53 4.63 5.30
C VAL A 144 3.54 4.86 4.16
N LEU A 145 3.80 4.24 3.02
CA LEU A 145 2.94 4.31 1.83
C LEU A 145 1.98 3.13 1.77
N ASP A 146 0.84 3.31 1.09
CA ASP A 146 -0.13 2.25 0.83
C ASP A 146 0.20 1.53 -0.50
N GLY A 147 0.36 0.23 -0.44
CA GLY A 147 0.65 -0.65 -1.57
C GLY A 147 -0.59 -1.43 -1.99
N VAL A 148 -1.29 -0.95 -3.01
CA VAL A 148 -2.45 -1.62 -3.60
C VAL A 148 -1.96 -2.58 -4.68
N PHE A 149 -1.60 -3.80 -4.30
CA PHE A 149 -0.97 -4.77 -5.20
C PHE A 149 -1.86 -5.97 -5.52
N ASN A 150 -3.05 -6.03 -4.92
CA ASN A 150 -4.06 -7.03 -5.23
C ASN A 150 -4.82 -6.74 -6.54
N HIS A 151 -4.99 -5.48 -6.88
CA HIS A 151 -5.76 -5.02 -8.04
C HIS A 151 -5.21 -3.69 -8.56
N CYS A 152 -5.65 -3.26 -9.74
CA CYS A 152 -5.34 -1.94 -10.29
C CYS A 152 -6.62 -1.29 -10.86
N ALA A 153 -6.52 -0.09 -11.44
CA ALA A 153 -7.63 0.50 -12.19
C ALA A 153 -7.84 -0.25 -13.53
N HIS A 154 -9.08 -0.33 -13.99
CA HIS A 154 -9.39 -0.81 -15.34
C HIS A 154 -8.81 0.13 -16.43
N THR A 155 -8.52 1.37 -16.10
CA THR A 155 -7.85 2.37 -16.94
C THR A 155 -6.33 2.30 -16.88
N ASN A 156 -5.77 1.42 -16.03
CA ASN A 156 -4.32 1.22 -15.99
C ASN A 156 -3.82 0.75 -17.37
N PRO A 157 -2.80 1.39 -17.96
CA PRO A 157 -2.29 1.05 -19.29
C PRO A 157 -1.93 -0.43 -19.47
N ILE A 158 -1.46 -1.10 -18.41
CA ILE A 158 -1.15 -2.53 -18.41
C ILE A 158 -2.42 -3.37 -18.64
N PHE A 159 -3.52 -3.01 -17.98
CA PHE A 159 -4.80 -3.69 -18.18
C PHE A 159 -5.44 -3.32 -19.51
N VAL A 160 -5.40 -2.05 -19.91
CA VAL A 160 -5.92 -1.57 -21.20
C VAL A 160 -5.26 -2.31 -22.37
N ASP A 161 -3.95 -2.61 -22.30
CA ASP A 161 -3.26 -3.37 -23.33
C ASP A 161 -3.89 -4.76 -23.56
N THR A 162 -4.43 -5.41 -22.52
CA THR A 162 -5.11 -6.71 -22.65
C THR A 162 -6.45 -6.61 -23.40
N SER A 163 -7.12 -5.46 -23.37
CA SER A 163 -8.35 -5.22 -24.15
C SER A 163 -8.03 -4.94 -25.63
N VAL A 164 -6.89 -4.29 -25.91
CA VAL A 164 -6.48 -3.93 -27.25
C VAL A 164 -5.83 -5.13 -27.97
N ARG A 165 -4.86 -5.78 -27.33
CA ARG A 165 -4.04 -6.84 -27.94
C ARG A 165 -4.53 -8.24 -27.60
N GLY A 166 -5.42 -8.40 -26.63
CA GLY A 166 -5.90 -9.70 -26.18
C GLY A 166 -4.76 -10.60 -25.71
N ARG A 167 -4.77 -11.87 -26.13
CA ARG A 167 -3.76 -12.86 -25.75
C ARG A 167 -2.33 -12.55 -26.25
N GLU A 168 -2.19 -11.62 -27.19
CA GLU A 168 -0.87 -11.15 -27.65
C GLU A 168 -0.27 -10.08 -26.71
N SER A 169 -1.02 -9.61 -25.73
CA SER A 169 -0.50 -8.70 -24.72
C SER A 169 0.55 -9.38 -23.86
N PRO A 170 1.71 -8.75 -23.62
CA PRO A 170 2.70 -9.26 -22.67
C PRO A 170 2.17 -9.30 -21.23
N TYR A 171 1.08 -8.59 -20.97
CA TYR A 171 0.43 -8.51 -19.66
C TYR A 171 -0.74 -9.46 -19.51
N TRP A 172 -1.01 -10.34 -20.48
CA TRP A 172 -2.16 -11.24 -20.45
C TRP A 172 -2.21 -12.07 -19.17
N ASN A 173 -1.10 -12.66 -18.77
CA ASN A 173 -0.99 -13.49 -17.58
C ASN A 173 -0.96 -12.71 -16.25
N TRP A 174 -0.96 -11.38 -16.33
CA TRP A 174 -1.03 -10.53 -15.13
C TRP A 174 -2.44 -10.47 -14.54
N PHE A 175 -3.43 -10.92 -15.28
CA PHE A 175 -4.84 -10.90 -14.90
C PHE A 175 -5.49 -12.26 -15.12
N PHE A 176 -6.68 -12.45 -14.57
CA PHE A 176 -7.49 -13.65 -14.76
C PHE A 176 -8.62 -13.31 -15.73
N ILE A 177 -8.38 -13.44 -17.02
CA ILE A 177 -9.28 -13.03 -18.10
C ILE A 177 -9.87 -14.29 -18.78
N GLU A 178 -11.18 -14.29 -19.02
CA GLU A 178 -11.90 -15.29 -19.80
C GLU A 178 -12.08 -14.81 -21.25
N GLY A 179 -11.89 -15.70 -22.23
CA GLY A 179 -12.01 -15.36 -23.65
C GLY A 179 -10.71 -14.92 -24.32
N GLU A 180 -10.80 -14.03 -25.31
CA GLU A 180 -9.67 -13.62 -26.16
C GLU A 180 -9.16 -12.21 -25.83
N ARG A 181 -9.95 -11.38 -25.19
CA ARG A 181 -9.62 -9.99 -24.79
C ARG A 181 -10.34 -9.65 -23.49
N SER A 182 -9.77 -8.74 -22.67
CA SER A 182 -10.54 -8.18 -21.56
C SER A 182 -11.59 -7.21 -22.05
N SER A 183 -12.76 -7.24 -21.43
CA SER A 183 -13.91 -6.39 -21.75
C SER A 183 -14.49 -5.83 -20.46
N PHE A 184 -14.49 -4.50 -20.34
CA PHE A 184 -15.07 -3.82 -19.18
C PHE A 184 -16.61 -4.02 -19.14
N ASP A 185 -17.27 -3.96 -20.29
CA ASP A 185 -18.73 -4.08 -20.38
C ASP A 185 -19.22 -5.48 -20.02
N GLU A 186 -18.46 -6.51 -20.38
CA GLU A 186 -18.78 -7.91 -20.08
C GLU A 186 -18.25 -8.34 -18.70
N CYS A 187 -17.30 -7.59 -18.15
CA CYS A 187 -16.58 -7.93 -16.93
C CYS A 187 -16.05 -9.37 -16.92
N ASN A 188 -15.41 -9.77 -18.04
CA ASN A 188 -14.93 -11.14 -18.25
C ASN A 188 -13.55 -11.40 -17.60
N TYR A 189 -13.29 -10.82 -16.45
CA TYR A 189 -12.06 -10.96 -15.68
C TYR A 189 -12.37 -10.94 -14.19
N LYS A 190 -11.47 -11.51 -13.39
CA LYS A 190 -11.58 -11.42 -11.92
C LYS A 190 -11.37 -9.99 -11.44
N THR A 191 -12.12 -9.59 -10.44
CA THR A 191 -12.07 -8.26 -9.83
C THR A 191 -11.89 -8.35 -8.32
N PHE A 192 -11.50 -7.24 -7.71
CA PHE A 192 -11.60 -7.08 -6.27
C PHE A 192 -13.05 -6.77 -5.87
N ALA A 193 -13.59 -7.53 -4.90
CA ALA A 193 -14.92 -7.32 -4.31
C ALA A 193 -16.05 -7.15 -5.33
N ASP A 194 -15.99 -7.86 -6.46
CA ASP A 194 -16.96 -7.78 -7.57
C ASP A 194 -17.10 -6.36 -8.17
N VAL A 195 -16.05 -5.55 -8.05
CA VAL A 195 -16.00 -4.17 -8.57
C VAL A 195 -15.37 -4.15 -9.96
N PRO A 196 -16.13 -3.92 -11.07
CA PRO A 196 -15.59 -4.04 -12.43
C PRO A 196 -14.41 -3.14 -12.75
N TYR A 197 -14.33 -1.96 -12.15
CA TYR A 197 -13.21 -1.03 -12.38
C TYR A 197 -11.93 -1.34 -11.59
N MET A 198 -11.90 -2.48 -10.85
CA MET A 198 -10.74 -2.95 -10.09
C MET A 198 -10.33 -4.38 -10.50
N PRO A 199 -9.77 -4.58 -11.72
CA PRO A 199 -9.28 -5.88 -12.16
C PRO A 199 -8.21 -6.44 -11.21
N LYS A 200 -8.39 -7.72 -10.84
CA LYS A 200 -7.50 -8.43 -9.92
C LYS A 200 -6.21 -8.84 -10.61
N LEU A 201 -5.09 -8.54 -9.96
CA LEU A 201 -3.77 -8.95 -10.40
C LEU A 201 -3.46 -10.40 -10.02
N ASN A 202 -2.78 -11.10 -10.90
CA ASN A 202 -2.25 -12.43 -10.66
C ASN A 202 -0.91 -12.33 -9.89
N THR A 203 -1.01 -12.27 -8.58
CA THR A 203 0.16 -12.12 -7.69
C THR A 203 1.05 -13.36 -7.59
N ASP A 204 0.72 -14.47 -8.30
CA ASP A 204 1.59 -15.63 -8.49
C ASP A 204 2.41 -15.57 -9.79
N CYS A 205 2.12 -14.61 -10.68
CA CYS A 205 2.88 -14.37 -11.90
C CYS A 205 4.23 -13.71 -11.57
N ASP A 206 5.34 -14.27 -12.11
CA ASP A 206 6.70 -13.79 -11.82
C ASP A 206 6.90 -12.34 -12.26
N GLU A 207 6.39 -11.97 -13.43
CA GLU A 207 6.50 -10.63 -13.98
C GLU A 207 5.75 -9.60 -13.13
N VAL A 208 4.60 -9.98 -12.56
CA VAL A 208 3.84 -9.15 -11.59
C VAL A 208 4.65 -8.95 -10.33
N ILE A 209 5.21 -10.03 -9.79
CA ILE A 209 6.07 -9.98 -8.59
C ILE A 209 7.27 -9.06 -8.83
N ASP A 210 7.97 -9.24 -9.95
CA ASP A 210 9.17 -8.45 -10.29
C ASP A 210 8.85 -6.97 -10.48
N TYR A 211 7.74 -6.66 -11.13
CA TYR A 211 7.25 -5.30 -11.31
C TYR A 211 7.01 -4.62 -9.96
N PHE A 212 6.25 -5.25 -9.07
CA PHE A 212 5.93 -4.67 -7.78
C PHE A 212 7.10 -4.66 -6.78
N CYS A 213 8.02 -5.61 -6.87
CA CYS A 213 9.32 -5.52 -6.19
C CYS A 213 10.09 -4.28 -6.64
N GLY A 214 10.03 -3.95 -7.94
CA GLY A 214 10.58 -2.71 -8.50
C GLY A 214 9.90 -1.46 -7.93
N VAL A 215 8.57 -1.42 -7.91
CA VAL A 215 7.78 -0.33 -7.29
C VAL A 215 8.15 -0.16 -5.82
N GLY A 216 8.19 -1.27 -5.07
CA GLY A 216 8.52 -1.25 -3.63
C GLY A 216 9.88 -0.63 -3.34
N ARG A 217 10.90 -1.00 -4.11
CA ARG A 217 12.23 -0.42 -3.99
C ARG A 217 12.29 1.04 -4.42
N TYR A 218 11.64 1.39 -5.54
CA TYR A 218 11.70 2.72 -6.14
C TYR A 218 11.31 3.82 -5.13
N TRP A 219 10.16 3.68 -4.46
CA TRP A 219 9.69 4.68 -3.51
C TRP A 219 10.54 4.76 -2.23
N ILE A 220 11.18 3.66 -1.86
CA ILE A 220 12.12 3.65 -0.74
C ILE A 220 13.46 4.30 -1.13
N GLU A 221 14.04 3.90 -2.25
CA GLU A 221 15.37 4.36 -2.67
C GLU A 221 15.36 5.80 -3.19
N GLN A 222 14.32 6.18 -3.95
CA GLN A 222 14.25 7.49 -4.61
C GLN A 222 13.60 8.57 -3.74
N PHE A 223 12.70 8.19 -2.81
CA PHE A 223 11.94 9.13 -2.00
C PHE A 223 12.19 9.00 -0.51
N GLY A 224 12.81 7.93 -0.05
CA GLY A 224 13.13 7.71 1.36
C GLY A 224 11.98 7.18 2.20
N ALA A 225 10.89 6.67 1.59
CA ALA A 225 9.78 6.07 2.34
C ALA A 225 10.27 5.05 3.39
N ASP A 226 9.57 4.96 4.51
CA ASP A 226 9.98 4.12 5.65
C ASP A 226 9.26 2.77 5.68
N GLY A 227 8.41 2.52 4.72
CA GLY A 227 7.74 1.23 4.62
C GLY A 227 6.46 1.25 3.78
N TRP A 228 5.81 0.10 3.81
CA TRP A 228 4.60 -0.17 3.07
C TRP A 228 3.51 -0.75 3.96
N ARG A 229 2.29 -0.30 3.80
CA ARG A 229 1.10 -1.04 4.22
C ARG A 229 0.52 -1.70 2.96
N LEU A 230 0.32 -3.00 3.00
CA LEU A 230 -0.22 -3.75 1.87
C LEU A 230 -1.74 -3.85 2.01
N ASP A 231 -2.43 -3.26 1.04
CA ASP A 231 -3.88 -3.36 0.95
C ASP A 231 -4.29 -4.78 0.55
N VAL A 232 -5.32 -5.31 1.22
CA VAL A 232 -5.87 -6.66 0.93
C VAL A 232 -4.79 -7.73 0.90
N SER A 233 -3.87 -7.71 1.85
CA SER A 233 -2.70 -8.62 1.91
C SER A 233 -3.07 -10.09 2.04
N ASP A 234 -4.25 -10.39 2.58
CA ASP A 234 -4.83 -11.73 2.69
C ASP A 234 -5.23 -12.36 1.34
N GLU A 235 -5.40 -11.55 0.30
CA GLU A 235 -5.66 -12.00 -1.07
C GLU A 235 -4.41 -12.02 -1.96
N ILE A 236 -3.26 -11.58 -1.44
CA ILE A 236 -1.97 -11.58 -2.14
C ILE A 236 -1.24 -12.90 -1.90
N SER A 237 -0.60 -13.46 -2.92
CA SER A 237 0.10 -14.73 -2.78
C SER A 237 1.28 -14.65 -1.78
N MET A 238 1.49 -15.73 -1.01
CA MET A 238 2.63 -15.83 -0.08
C MET A 238 3.98 -15.72 -0.79
N ARG A 239 4.03 -16.13 -2.07
CA ARG A 239 5.22 -16.01 -2.90
C ARG A 239 5.55 -14.55 -3.19
N PHE A 240 4.54 -13.77 -3.55
CA PHE A 240 4.66 -12.31 -3.71
C PHE A 240 5.14 -11.67 -2.41
N LEU A 241 4.45 -11.92 -1.29
CA LEU A 241 4.76 -11.31 0.00
C LEU A 241 6.21 -11.54 0.44
N ARG A 242 6.72 -12.76 0.25
CA ARG A 242 8.12 -13.12 0.55
C ARG A 242 9.09 -12.34 -0.32
N ARG A 243 8.91 -12.35 -1.64
CA ARG A 243 9.80 -11.66 -2.58
C ARG A 243 9.75 -10.14 -2.43
N PHE A 244 8.56 -9.59 -2.24
CA PHE A 244 8.38 -8.16 -1.97
C PHE A 244 9.10 -7.75 -0.68
N ARG A 245 8.94 -8.54 0.39
CA ARG A 245 9.67 -8.30 1.64
C ARG A 245 11.18 -8.34 1.47
N GLU A 246 11.70 -9.33 0.74
CA GLU A 246 13.14 -9.42 0.44
C GLU A 246 13.62 -8.17 -0.30
N ALA A 247 12.90 -7.74 -1.35
CA ALA A 247 13.25 -6.57 -2.13
C ALA A 247 13.24 -5.27 -1.30
N VAL A 248 12.21 -5.07 -0.49
CA VAL A 248 12.07 -3.89 0.40
C VAL A 248 13.16 -3.89 1.47
N LYS A 249 13.41 -5.03 2.12
CA LYS A 249 14.43 -5.13 3.17
C LYS A 249 15.86 -5.03 2.64
N ALA A 250 16.10 -5.41 1.40
CA ALA A 250 17.39 -5.21 0.74
C ALA A 250 17.64 -3.71 0.44
N ALA A 251 16.59 -2.97 0.05
CA ALA A 251 16.68 -1.52 -0.18
C ALA A 251 16.85 -0.73 1.13
N LYS A 252 16.09 -1.09 2.18
CA LYS A 252 16.13 -0.41 3.49
C LYS A 252 15.80 -1.42 4.59
N PRO A 253 16.80 -1.95 5.32
CA PRO A 253 16.57 -2.93 6.40
C PRO A 253 15.57 -2.46 7.47
N GLU A 254 15.56 -1.14 7.75
CA GLU A 254 14.67 -0.49 8.71
C GLU A 254 13.27 -0.16 8.18
N ALA A 255 12.98 -0.43 6.90
CA ALA A 255 11.63 -0.27 6.37
C ALA A 255 10.68 -1.30 6.96
N ILE A 256 9.42 -0.91 7.23
CA ILE A 256 8.38 -1.83 7.69
C ILE A 256 7.49 -2.29 6.53
N ILE A 257 6.87 -3.44 6.72
CA ILE A 257 5.77 -3.93 5.89
C ILE A 257 4.67 -4.36 6.84
N ILE A 258 3.49 -3.79 6.65
CA ILE A 258 2.27 -4.05 7.41
C ILE A 258 1.25 -4.65 6.44
N GLY A 259 0.58 -5.72 6.83
CA GLY A 259 -0.47 -6.36 6.03
C GLY A 259 -1.73 -6.56 6.83
#